data_c1c339b5c9ef6b0569192378d825ff19
#
_entry.id   c1c339b5c9ef6b0569192378d825ff19
#
_cell.length_a   1.000
_cell.length_b   1.000
_cell.length_c   1.000
_cell.angle_alpha   90.00
_cell.angle_beta   90.00
_cell.angle_gamma   90.00
#
_symmetry.space_group_name_H-M   'P 1'
#
loop_
_entity.id
_entity.type
_entity.pdbx_description
1 polymer ?
#
loop_
_entity_poly.entity_id
_entity_poly.type
_entity_poly.pdbx_seq_one_letter_code
_entity_poly.pdbx_strand_id
1 'polypeptide(L)'
;QYAGRRGLMGGSMQGKVWPGRGNVARVVVTGMEYRAVVDDGDVPVSEQAGVVEEVCADYVTVMHDDGTRRTYLLNKFRRSNQGTCINQRPIVRQSDRVEVGQVIADGPCTDTGEMALGKNMLVAFMAWEGLNYEDAIILSERIVQDDVLTSIHIDEHEVDARDTKLGPEEVTRDIPNVSEDVLADLDERGIIRIGAEVGQGDVLVGKVTPKGETELTPEE
;
A
#
# COMPACT_ATOMS: atom_id res chain seq x y z
N GLN A 1 -18.07 -25.19 1.09
CA GLN A 1 -18.46 -24.28 -0.02
C GLN A 1 -18.94 -22.90 0.44
N TYR A 2 -19.68 -22.81 1.57
CA TYR A 2 -20.22 -21.53 2.06
C TYR A 2 -19.12 -20.63 2.69
N ALA A 3 -18.19 -21.23 3.40
CA ALA A 3 -17.06 -20.55 4.01
C ALA A 3 -16.07 -19.98 2.96
N GLY A 4 -15.79 -20.75 1.91
CA GLY A 4 -14.92 -20.31 0.82
C GLY A 4 -15.47 -19.11 0.04
N ARG A 5 -16.79 -19.05 -0.20
CA ARG A 5 -17.41 -17.89 -0.85
C ARG A 5 -17.33 -16.61 -0.01
N ARG A 6 -17.49 -16.73 1.31
CA ARG A 6 -17.39 -15.57 2.21
C ARG A 6 -15.93 -15.09 2.37
N GLY A 7 -14.96 -16.01 2.39
CA GLY A 7 -13.55 -15.66 2.33
C GLY A 7 -13.19 -14.89 1.05
N LEU A 8 -13.65 -15.37 -0.12
CA LEU A 8 -13.46 -14.67 -1.40
C LEU A 8 -14.13 -13.28 -1.43
N MET A 9 -15.31 -13.13 -0.82
CA MET A 9 -15.96 -11.82 -0.71
C MET A 9 -15.20 -10.89 0.23
N GLY A 10 -14.69 -11.40 1.34
CA GLY A 10 -13.83 -10.65 2.26
C GLY A 10 -12.56 -10.15 1.57
N GLY A 11 -11.84 -11.03 0.87
CA GLY A 11 -10.67 -10.68 0.08
C GLY A 11 -10.96 -9.67 -1.02
N SER A 12 -12.11 -9.83 -1.73
CA SER A 12 -12.53 -8.84 -2.72
C SER A 12 -12.84 -7.46 -2.10
N MET A 13 -13.37 -7.42 -0.89
CA MET A 13 -13.59 -6.17 -0.17
C MET A 13 -12.27 -5.53 0.28
N GLN A 14 -11.34 -6.31 0.80
CA GLN A 14 -10.00 -5.83 1.17
C GLN A 14 -9.27 -5.22 -0.03
N GLY A 15 -9.32 -5.87 -1.19
CA GLY A 15 -8.66 -5.39 -2.40
C GLY A 15 -9.29 -4.13 -3.01
N LYS A 16 -10.53 -3.79 -2.65
CA LYS A 16 -11.26 -2.62 -3.18
C LYS A 16 -11.26 -1.44 -2.21
N VAL A 17 -11.03 -1.66 -0.94
CA VAL A 17 -10.99 -0.61 0.07
C VAL A 17 -9.63 0.06 0.04
N TRP A 18 -9.62 1.37 0.15
CA TRP A 18 -8.39 2.13 0.35
C TRP A 18 -7.99 2.05 1.83
N PRO A 19 -6.97 1.25 2.16
CA PRO A 19 -6.55 1.09 3.55
C PRO A 19 -5.96 2.38 4.09
N GLY A 20 -6.46 2.82 5.23
CA GLY A 20 -5.93 3.96 5.96
C GLY A 20 -4.63 3.63 6.70
N ARG A 21 -3.95 4.65 7.20
CA ARG A 21 -2.70 4.55 7.99
C ARG A 21 -2.85 3.91 9.37
N GLY A 22 -3.82 3.18 9.66
CA GLY A 22 -4.00 2.52 10.95
C GLY A 22 -5.45 2.18 11.15
N ASN A 23 -5.90 1.23 10.38
CA ASN A 23 -7.24 0.67 10.50
C ASN A 23 -7.41 0.03 11.87
N VAL A 24 -8.64 -0.04 12.34
CA VAL A 24 -8.99 -0.58 13.66
C VAL A 24 -10.05 -1.65 13.47
N ALA A 25 -9.95 -2.73 14.23
CA ALA A 25 -10.95 -3.79 14.26
C ALA A 25 -12.34 -3.24 14.60
N ARG A 26 -13.38 -3.83 14.06
CA ARG A 26 -14.76 -3.42 14.25
C ARG A 26 -15.23 -3.72 15.67
N VAL A 27 -16.09 -2.87 16.22
CA VAL A 27 -16.70 -3.08 17.54
C VAL A 27 -17.74 -4.20 17.49
N VAL A 28 -18.44 -4.33 16.36
CA VAL A 28 -19.46 -5.37 16.13
C VAL A 28 -19.00 -6.26 15.00
N VAL A 29 -18.85 -7.54 15.29
CA VAL A 29 -18.32 -8.55 14.39
C VAL A 29 -19.31 -9.70 14.18
N THR A 30 -19.12 -10.46 13.11
CA THR A 30 -19.91 -11.65 12.78
C THR A 30 -19.23 -12.96 13.14
N GLY A 31 -17.91 -12.87 13.51
CA GLY A 31 -17.04 -14.03 13.76
C GLY A 31 -16.42 -14.64 12.49
N MET A 32 -16.63 -14.02 11.33
CA MET A 32 -16.04 -14.46 10.05
C MET A 32 -14.78 -13.67 9.68
N GLU A 33 -14.49 -12.59 10.39
CA GLU A 33 -13.46 -11.62 10.06
C GLU A 33 -12.06 -12.24 10.07
N TYR A 34 -11.73 -12.95 11.13
CA TYR A 34 -10.45 -13.66 11.26
C TYR A 34 -10.27 -14.69 10.14
N ARG A 35 -11.31 -15.51 9.93
CA ARG A 35 -11.26 -16.54 8.91
C ARG A 35 -11.13 -15.96 7.49
N ALA A 36 -11.82 -14.87 7.20
CA ALA A 36 -11.71 -14.21 5.92
C ALA A 36 -10.27 -13.72 5.64
N VAL A 37 -9.60 -13.17 6.66
CA VAL A 37 -8.21 -12.69 6.58
C VAL A 37 -7.23 -13.85 6.35
N VAL A 38 -7.38 -14.95 7.09
CA VAL A 38 -6.49 -16.11 6.96
C VAL A 38 -6.68 -16.82 5.62
N ASP A 39 -7.95 -17.01 5.19
CA ASP A 39 -8.28 -17.69 3.94
C ASP A 39 -7.89 -16.89 2.69
N ASP A 40 -7.78 -15.56 2.79
CA ASP A 40 -7.36 -14.68 1.70
C ASP A 40 -5.85 -14.75 1.44
N GLY A 41 -5.06 -15.12 2.45
CA GLY A 41 -3.61 -15.24 2.35
C GLY A 41 -2.84 -13.92 2.37
N ASP A 42 -3.50 -12.82 2.71
CA ASP A 42 -2.89 -11.48 2.76
C ASP A 42 -2.01 -11.26 4.01
N VAL A 43 -2.17 -12.14 4.99
CA VAL A 43 -1.40 -12.14 6.24
C VAL A 43 -0.59 -13.43 6.39
N PRO A 44 0.67 -13.35 6.85
CA PRO A 44 1.45 -14.53 7.16
C PRO A 44 0.92 -15.20 8.43
N VAL A 45 0.70 -16.50 8.34
CA VAL A 45 0.28 -17.35 9.45
C VAL A 45 1.37 -18.36 9.79
N SER A 46 1.49 -18.73 11.07
CA SER A 46 2.43 -19.76 11.48
C SER A 46 1.95 -21.14 11.02
N GLU A 47 2.79 -21.88 10.30
CA GLU A 47 2.45 -23.22 9.82
C GLU A 47 2.53 -24.27 10.92
N GLN A 48 3.37 -24.04 11.93
CA GLN A 48 3.55 -24.94 13.06
C GLN A 48 3.68 -24.16 14.37
N ALA A 49 3.42 -24.81 15.50
CA ALA A 49 3.65 -24.25 16.80
C ALA A 49 5.16 -24.05 17.05
N GLY A 50 5.50 -22.98 17.76
CA GLY A 50 6.90 -22.68 18.04
C GLY A 50 7.10 -21.42 18.87
N VAL A 51 8.34 -20.95 18.93
CA VAL A 51 8.72 -19.72 19.63
C VAL A 51 9.37 -18.76 18.64
N VAL A 52 8.98 -17.51 18.71
CA VAL A 52 9.54 -16.44 17.87
C VAL A 52 10.97 -16.16 18.32
N GLU A 53 11.92 -16.41 17.44
CA GLU A 53 13.35 -16.23 17.70
C GLU A 53 13.80 -14.79 17.40
N GLU A 54 13.36 -14.25 16.28
CA GLU A 54 13.76 -12.93 15.82
C GLU A 54 12.58 -12.22 15.12
N VAL A 55 12.46 -10.92 15.38
CA VAL A 55 11.44 -10.05 14.75
C VAL A 55 12.13 -8.82 14.18
N CYS A 56 11.97 -8.64 12.88
CA CYS A 56 12.41 -7.45 12.17
C CYS A 56 11.23 -6.84 11.40
N ALA A 57 11.42 -5.64 10.86
CA ALA A 57 10.39 -5.00 10.03
C ALA A 57 10.09 -5.80 8.75
N ASP A 58 11.10 -6.51 8.22
CA ASP A 58 11.05 -7.19 6.93
C ASP A 58 10.80 -8.70 7.04
N TYR A 59 11.02 -9.28 8.23
CA TYR A 59 10.83 -10.71 8.45
C TYR A 59 10.57 -11.05 9.92
N VAL A 60 9.98 -12.22 10.12
CA VAL A 60 9.82 -12.88 11.44
C VAL A 60 10.37 -14.29 11.33
N THR A 61 11.25 -14.67 12.23
CA THR A 61 11.80 -16.03 12.31
C THR A 61 11.22 -16.78 13.51
N VAL A 62 10.65 -17.94 13.24
CA VAL A 62 10.05 -18.82 14.24
C VAL A 62 10.86 -20.12 14.30
N MET A 63 11.22 -20.51 15.53
CA MET A 63 11.75 -21.83 15.84
C MET A 63 10.59 -22.74 16.20
N HIS A 64 10.27 -23.70 15.34
CA HIS A 64 9.19 -24.64 15.56
C HIS A 64 9.55 -25.71 16.62
N ASP A 65 8.53 -26.32 17.21
CA ASP A 65 8.72 -27.33 18.27
C ASP A 65 9.39 -28.63 17.73
N ASP A 66 9.41 -28.84 16.42
CA ASP A 66 10.14 -29.91 15.73
C ASP A 66 11.65 -29.60 15.53
N GLY A 67 12.10 -28.43 15.96
CA GLY A 67 13.48 -27.96 15.78
C GLY A 67 13.77 -27.33 14.42
N THR A 68 12.77 -27.16 13.56
CA THR A 68 12.95 -26.46 12.27
C THR A 68 12.86 -24.95 12.47
N ARG A 69 13.71 -24.21 11.77
CA ARG A 69 13.72 -22.75 11.76
C ARG A 69 13.06 -22.26 10.47
N ARG A 70 12.04 -21.44 10.60
CA ARG A 70 11.35 -20.86 9.45
C ARG A 70 11.31 -19.34 9.52
N THR A 71 11.65 -18.71 8.41
CA THR A 71 11.61 -17.25 8.26
C THR A 71 10.46 -16.86 7.34
N TYR A 72 9.57 -16.02 7.85
CA TYR A 72 8.43 -15.44 7.15
C TYR A 72 8.82 -14.04 6.69
N LEU A 73 8.92 -13.84 5.37
CA LEU A 73 9.20 -12.54 4.78
C LEU A 73 7.92 -11.70 4.73
N LEU A 74 8.04 -10.43 5.09
CA LEU A 74 6.91 -9.48 5.11
C LEU A 74 6.92 -8.60 3.86
N ASN A 75 5.76 -8.38 3.30
CA ASN A 75 5.58 -7.44 2.19
C ASN A 75 5.68 -6.01 2.72
N LYS A 76 6.62 -5.23 2.19
CA LYS A 76 6.84 -3.84 2.58
C LYS A 76 6.57 -2.90 1.40
N PHE A 77 5.63 -1.97 1.59
CA PHE A 77 5.33 -0.89 0.65
C PHE A 77 5.17 -1.35 -0.81
N ARG A 78 4.53 -2.50 -1.02
CA ARG A 78 4.23 -2.99 -2.37
C ARG A 78 2.95 -2.35 -2.89
N ARG A 79 2.94 -2.06 -4.18
CA ARG A 79 1.75 -1.61 -4.88
C ARG A 79 0.76 -2.77 -5.05
N SER A 80 -0.49 -2.56 -4.67
CA SER A 80 -1.59 -3.48 -5.01
C SER A 80 -2.09 -3.21 -6.43
N ASN A 81 -2.93 -4.11 -6.96
CA ASN A 81 -3.57 -3.92 -8.26
C ASN A 81 -4.46 -2.66 -8.33
N GLN A 82 -4.90 -2.15 -7.19
CA GLN A 82 -5.72 -0.94 -7.08
C GLN A 82 -4.89 0.32 -6.75
N GLY A 83 -3.55 0.23 -6.79
CA GLY A 83 -2.67 1.34 -6.44
C GLY A 83 -2.56 1.62 -4.94
N THR A 84 -3.11 0.77 -4.08
CA THR A 84 -3.01 0.90 -2.63
C THR A 84 -1.70 0.32 -2.11
N CYS A 85 -1.29 0.74 -0.91
CA CYS A 85 -0.05 0.32 -0.30
C CYS A 85 -0.24 -0.97 0.51
N ILE A 86 0.43 -2.05 0.11
CA ILE A 86 0.54 -3.28 0.89
C ILE A 86 1.77 -3.16 1.78
N ASN A 87 1.55 -3.10 3.10
CA ASN A 87 2.62 -3.03 4.08
C ASN A 87 2.27 -3.89 5.29
N GLN A 88 2.98 -5.01 5.45
CA GLN A 88 2.77 -5.92 6.56
C GLN A 88 3.61 -5.51 7.78
N ARG A 89 3.04 -5.66 8.97
CA ARG A 89 3.68 -5.31 10.25
C ARG A 89 3.62 -6.50 11.21
N PRO A 90 4.74 -6.91 11.83
CA PRO A 90 4.72 -7.97 12.82
C PRO A 90 3.86 -7.56 14.03
N ILE A 91 3.04 -8.49 14.52
CA ILE A 91 2.22 -8.33 15.73
C ILE A 91 2.76 -9.14 16.90
N VAL A 92 3.69 -10.07 16.62
CA VAL A 92 4.36 -10.91 17.61
C VAL A 92 5.66 -10.25 18.08
N ARG A 93 6.10 -10.62 19.29
CA ARG A 93 7.37 -10.17 19.86
C ARG A 93 8.35 -11.32 19.94
N GLN A 94 9.62 -10.98 20.08
CA GLN A 94 10.66 -11.98 20.36
C GLN A 94 10.34 -12.75 21.64
N SER A 95 10.53 -14.07 21.59
CA SER A 95 10.20 -15.04 22.63
C SER A 95 8.70 -15.32 22.85
N ASP A 96 7.82 -14.75 22.06
CA ASP A 96 6.40 -15.13 22.08
C ASP A 96 6.22 -16.56 21.56
N ARG A 97 5.29 -17.30 22.19
CA ARG A 97 4.86 -18.59 21.68
C ARG A 97 3.75 -18.38 20.64
N VAL A 98 3.88 -19.02 19.50
CA VAL A 98 2.88 -19.01 18.41
C VAL A 98 2.30 -20.40 18.22
N GLU A 99 1.02 -20.45 17.91
CA GLU A 99 0.28 -21.67 17.61
C GLU A 99 0.14 -21.90 16.10
N VAL A 100 -0.25 -23.10 15.72
CA VAL A 100 -0.55 -23.44 14.30
C VAL A 100 -1.71 -22.60 13.79
N GLY A 101 -1.52 -21.93 12.66
CA GLY A 101 -2.53 -21.07 12.05
C GLY A 101 -2.66 -19.69 12.70
N GLN A 102 -1.84 -19.35 13.69
CA GLN A 102 -1.83 -18.02 14.29
C GLN A 102 -1.23 -17.00 13.34
N VAL A 103 -1.90 -15.84 13.21
CA VAL A 103 -1.39 -14.69 12.45
C VAL A 103 -0.18 -14.11 13.16
N ILE A 104 0.92 -13.90 12.43
CA ILE A 104 2.19 -13.37 12.97
C ILE A 104 2.46 -11.93 12.54
N ALA A 105 1.81 -11.46 11.49
CA ALA A 105 1.90 -10.06 11.07
C ALA A 105 0.57 -9.62 10.45
N ASP A 106 0.22 -8.35 10.70
CA ASP A 106 -0.94 -7.71 10.10
C ASP A 106 -0.65 -7.18 8.70
N GLY A 107 -1.64 -7.24 7.84
CA GLY A 107 -1.66 -6.61 6.53
C GLY A 107 -2.25 -5.19 6.54
N PRO A 108 -2.51 -4.61 5.36
CA PRO A 108 -3.02 -3.23 5.23
C PRO A 108 -4.45 -3.06 5.77
N CYS A 109 -5.27 -4.12 5.72
CA CYS A 109 -6.67 -4.12 6.13
C CYS A 109 -6.93 -5.02 7.34
N THR A 110 -5.94 -5.22 8.20
CA THR A 110 -6.05 -6.07 9.38
C THR A 110 -5.56 -5.36 10.63
N ASP A 111 -6.10 -5.76 11.76
CA ASP A 111 -5.71 -5.31 13.10
C ASP A 111 -5.76 -6.52 14.04
N THR A 112 -4.60 -6.92 14.55
CA THR A 112 -4.44 -8.08 15.44
C THR A 112 -5.00 -9.38 14.84
N GLY A 113 -4.81 -9.56 13.53
CA GLY A 113 -5.28 -10.74 12.78
C GLY A 113 -6.77 -10.71 12.41
N GLU A 114 -7.50 -9.65 12.74
CA GLU A 114 -8.89 -9.47 12.37
C GLU A 114 -9.04 -8.46 11.23
N MET A 115 -10.10 -8.59 10.44
CA MET A 115 -10.41 -7.67 9.34
C MET A 115 -10.73 -6.27 9.88
N ALA A 116 -9.94 -5.28 9.44
CA ALA A 116 -10.04 -3.88 9.79
C ALA A 116 -10.01 -3.01 8.52
N LEU A 117 -11.19 -2.64 8.01
CA LEU A 117 -11.33 -1.93 6.74
C LEU A 117 -11.34 -0.40 6.89
N GLY A 118 -11.27 0.11 8.11
CA GLY A 118 -11.32 1.55 8.36
C GLY A 118 -11.21 1.89 9.84
N LYS A 119 -11.80 3.00 10.22
CA LYS A 119 -11.81 3.54 11.59
C LYS A 119 -13.23 3.56 12.17
N ASN A 120 -13.34 3.32 13.47
CA ASN A 120 -14.58 3.55 14.21
C ASN A 120 -14.72 5.04 14.51
N MET A 121 -15.78 5.67 14.02
CA MET A 121 -15.99 7.10 14.14
C MET A 121 -17.31 7.39 14.87
N LEU A 122 -17.32 8.44 15.66
CA LEU A 122 -18.55 8.96 16.24
C LEU A 122 -19.29 9.79 15.18
N VAL A 123 -20.51 9.42 14.86
CA VAL A 123 -21.32 10.05 13.82
C VAL A 123 -22.62 10.59 14.44
N ALA A 124 -23.00 11.83 14.07
CA ALA A 124 -24.29 12.40 14.38
C ALA A 124 -25.13 12.55 13.09
N PHE A 125 -26.35 12.05 13.12
CA PHE A 125 -27.31 12.16 12.02
C PHE A 125 -28.23 13.33 12.29
N MET A 126 -27.94 14.50 11.74
CA MET A 126 -28.70 15.73 11.91
C MET A 126 -28.45 16.69 10.76
N ALA A 127 -29.41 17.61 10.53
CA ALA A 127 -29.18 18.74 9.64
C ALA A 127 -28.23 19.75 10.31
N TRP A 128 -27.24 20.26 9.56
CA TRP A 128 -26.27 21.23 10.04
C TRP A 128 -26.23 22.44 9.12
N GLU A 129 -27.10 23.42 9.36
CA GLU A 129 -27.15 24.70 8.64
C GLU A 129 -27.21 24.57 7.10
N GLY A 130 -27.67 23.44 6.58
CA GLY A 130 -27.69 23.12 5.15
C GLY A 130 -26.35 22.72 4.54
N LEU A 131 -25.26 22.72 5.32
CA LEU A 131 -23.93 22.37 4.83
C LEU A 131 -23.73 20.88 4.54
N ASN A 132 -24.63 20.04 5.03
CA ASN A 132 -24.68 18.60 4.78
C ASN A 132 -25.88 18.18 3.91
N TYR A 133 -26.30 19.07 2.99
CA TYR A 133 -27.38 18.79 2.05
C TYR A 133 -26.98 17.72 1.03
N GLU A 134 -27.89 16.80 0.71
CA GLU A 134 -27.67 15.62 -0.15
C GLU A 134 -26.53 14.72 0.37
N ASP A 135 -25.47 14.53 -0.41
CA ASP A 135 -24.34 13.64 -0.11
C ASP A 135 -23.19 14.33 0.63
N ALA A 136 -23.36 15.61 1.02
CA ALA A 136 -22.36 16.36 1.74
C ALA A 136 -22.21 15.86 3.19
N ILE A 137 -20.97 15.70 3.64
CA ILE A 137 -20.62 15.26 4.99
C ILE A 137 -19.73 16.31 5.63
N ILE A 138 -20.07 16.71 6.87
CA ILE A 138 -19.23 17.59 7.68
C ILE A 138 -18.28 16.74 8.50
N LEU A 139 -17.00 17.02 8.43
CA LEU A 139 -15.96 16.37 9.20
C LEU A 139 -15.38 17.30 10.25
N SER A 140 -15.00 16.75 11.40
CA SER A 140 -14.22 17.47 12.39
C SER A 140 -12.80 17.70 11.87
N GLU A 141 -12.24 18.89 12.07
CA GLU A 141 -10.86 19.23 11.71
C GLU A 141 -9.84 18.27 12.34
N ARG A 142 -10.12 17.75 13.53
CA ARG A 142 -9.29 16.75 14.20
C ARG A 142 -9.06 15.50 13.35
N ILE A 143 -10.03 15.09 12.54
CA ILE A 143 -9.87 13.92 11.65
C ILE A 143 -8.77 14.13 10.63
N VAL A 144 -8.62 15.36 10.15
CA VAL A 144 -7.55 15.75 9.22
C VAL A 144 -6.22 15.89 9.97
N GLN A 145 -6.22 16.55 11.13
CA GLN A 145 -5.01 16.75 11.94
C GLN A 145 -4.40 15.44 12.43
N ASP A 146 -5.23 14.47 12.81
CA ASP A 146 -4.80 13.15 13.32
C ASP A 146 -4.58 12.12 12.20
N ASP A 147 -4.67 12.50 10.92
CA ASP A 147 -4.53 11.60 9.76
C ASP A 147 -5.45 10.36 9.82
N VAL A 148 -6.65 10.49 10.37
CA VAL A 148 -7.54 9.35 10.67
C VAL A 148 -7.97 8.63 9.40
N LEU A 149 -8.25 9.38 8.31
CA LEU A 149 -8.68 8.85 7.02
C LEU A 149 -7.60 8.91 5.94
N THR A 150 -6.36 9.19 6.31
CA THR A 150 -5.25 9.29 5.37
C THR A 150 -4.87 7.92 4.84
N SER A 151 -4.74 7.79 3.54
CA SER A 151 -4.31 6.58 2.83
C SER A 151 -3.06 6.86 2.00
N ILE A 152 -2.30 5.79 1.72
CA ILE A 152 -1.10 5.85 0.89
C ILE A 152 -1.43 5.17 -0.44
N HIS A 153 -1.18 5.88 -1.54
CA HIS A 153 -1.33 5.36 -2.90
C HIS A 153 0.04 5.29 -3.56
N ILE A 154 0.25 4.24 -4.34
CA ILE A 154 1.48 4.01 -5.09
C ILE A 154 1.11 3.97 -6.57
N ASP A 155 1.57 4.97 -7.30
CA ASP A 155 1.42 5.03 -8.76
C ASP A 155 2.70 4.53 -9.42
N GLU A 156 2.55 3.87 -10.56
CA GLU A 156 3.64 3.33 -11.36
C GLU A 156 3.54 3.92 -12.76
N HIS A 157 4.63 4.57 -13.17
CA HIS A 157 4.77 5.13 -14.50
C HIS A 157 5.84 4.35 -15.25
N GLU A 158 5.51 3.85 -16.43
CA GLU A 158 6.40 3.08 -17.29
C GLU A 158 6.68 3.86 -18.56
N VAL A 159 7.95 4.02 -18.89
CA VAL A 159 8.42 4.70 -20.10
C VAL A 159 9.37 3.79 -20.85
N ASP A 160 9.05 3.52 -22.12
CA ASP A 160 9.88 2.75 -23.03
C ASP A 160 10.64 3.65 -23.99
N ALA A 161 11.93 3.38 -24.18
CA ALA A 161 12.72 3.94 -25.26
C ALA A 161 12.64 3.02 -26.49
N ARG A 162 12.16 3.56 -27.61
CA ARG A 162 11.90 2.79 -28.84
C ARG A 162 12.82 3.24 -29.98
N ASP A 163 13.09 2.33 -30.91
CA ASP A 163 13.74 2.69 -32.17
C ASP A 163 12.73 3.35 -33.10
N THR A 164 13.03 4.58 -33.47
CA THR A 164 12.22 5.32 -34.45
C THR A 164 12.92 5.39 -35.81
N LYS A 165 12.18 5.74 -36.86
CA LYS A 165 12.76 5.92 -38.22
C LYS A 165 13.83 7.03 -38.28
N LEU A 166 13.87 7.91 -37.27
CA LEU A 166 14.79 9.06 -37.19
C LEU A 166 15.98 8.75 -36.25
N GLY A 167 15.99 7.62 -35.60
CA GLY A 167 17.00 7.17 -34.65
C GLY A 167 16.39 6.59 -33.37
N PRO A 168 17.20 5.98 -32.50
CA PRO A 168 16.73 5.46 -31.22
C PRO A 168 16.38 6.60 -30.28
N GLU A 169 15.31 6.42 -29.51
CA GLU A 169 15.00 7.28 -28.35
C GLU A 169 15.98 6.98 -27.22
N GLU A 170 16.35 8.00 -26.49
CA GLU A 170 17.28 7.86 -25.35
C GLU A 170 16.68 8.43 -24.08
N VAL A 171 16.85 7.70 -22.97
CA VAL A 171 16.54 8.21 -21.64
C VAL A 171 17.77 8.95 -21.13
N THR A 172 17.63 10.26 -20.90
CA THR A 172 18.75 11.14 -20.53
C THR A 172 18.27 12.31 -19.68
N ARG A 173 19.17 12.84 -18.85
CA ARG A 173 18.95 14.10 -18.12
C ARG A 173 19.05 15.32 -19.04
N ASP A 174 19.78 15.22 -20.15
CA ASP A 174 20.02 16.33 -21.08
C ASP A 174 18.81 16.53 -22.00
N ILE A 175 17.83 17.30 -21.51
CA ILE A 175 16.58 17.60 -22.24
C ILE A 175 16.67 19.03 -22.75
N PRO A 176 16.56 19.26 -24.07
CA PRO A 176 16.56 20.59 -24.63
C PRO A 176 15.30 21.38 -24.20
N ASN A 177 15.47 22.68 -23.97
CA ASN A 177 14.41 23.65 -23.64
C ASN A 177 13.73 23.46 -22.27
N VAL A 178 14.34 22.72 -21.33
CA VAL A 178 13.89 22.59 -19.95
C VAL A 178 14.94 23.25 -19.03
N SER A 179 14.48 23.96 -18.00
CA SER A 179 15.41 24.60 -17.05
C SER A 179 16.10 23.56 -16.16
N GLU A 180 17.34 23.85 -15.77
CA GLU A 180 18.10 22.98 -14.87
C GLU A 180 17.42 22.77 -13.50
N ASP A 181 16.62 23.72 -13.03
CA ASP A 181 15.88 23.61 -11.78
C ASP A 181 14.84 22.49 -11.82
N VAL A 182 14.16 22.30 -12.97
CA VAL A 182 13.18 21.22 -13.17
C VAL A 182 13.86 19.85 -13.27
N LEU A 183 15.12 19.83 -13.73
CA LEU A 183 15.91 18.61 -13.88
C LEU A 183 16.78 18.29 -12.65
N ALA A 184 16.68 19.09 -11.59
CA ALA A 184 17.56 18.98 -10.42
C ALA A 184 17.44 17.62 -9.72
N ASP A 185 16.25 17.03 -9.73
CA ASP A 185 15.97 15.75 -9.08
C ASP A 185 16.17 14.52 -9.98
N LEU A 186 16.59 14.70 -11.23
CA LEU A 186 16.96 13.59 -12.12
C LEU A 186 18.40 13.15 -11.87
N ASP A 187 18.62 11.84 -11.91
CA ASP A 187 19.94 11.24 -11.88
C ASP A 187 20.66 11.37 -13.25
N GLU A 188 21.90 10.87 -13.34
CA GLU A 188 22.69 10.87 -14.58
C GLU A 188 22.05 10.07 -15.73
N ARG A 189 21.13 9.16 -15.40
CA ARG A 189 20.39 8.35 -16.36
C ARG A 189 19.10 9.04 -16.83
N GLY A 190 18.75 10.21 -16.30
CA GLY A 190 17.54 10.90 -16.60
C GLY A 190 16.30 10.34 -15.86
N ILE A 191 16.48 9.60 -14.77
CA ILE A 191 15.41 9.06 -13.92
C ILE A 191 15.43 9.80 -12.60
N ILE A 192 14.25 10.09 -12.05
CA ILE A 192 14.13 10.78 -10.76
C ILE A 192 14.80 9.97 -9.63
N ARG A 193 15.52 10.66 -8.75
CA ARG A 193 16.20 10.04 -7.61
C ARG A 193 15.21 9.55 -6.56
N ILE A 194 15.55 8.49 -5.85
CA ILE A 194 14.77 7.99 -4.72
C ILE A 194 14.79 9.02 -3.58
N GLY A 195 13.61 9.35 -3.06
CA GLY A 195 13.42 10.32 -1.98
C GLY A 195 13.17 11.75 -2.44
N ALA A 196 13.05 12.00 -3.75
CA ALA A 196 12.61 13.29 -4.26
C ALA A 196 11.13 13.54 -3.94
N GLU A 197 10.77 14.77 -3.58
CA GLU A 197 9.39 15.20 -3.54
C GLU A 197 8.92 15.50 -4.97
N VAL A 198 7.71 15.05 -5.31
CA VAL A 198 7.15 15.17 -6.66
C VAL A 198 5.82 15.88 -6.59
N GLY A 199 5.68 16.92 -7.39
CA GLY A 199 4.45 17.67 -7.59
C GLY A 199 3.87 17.51 -8.99
N GLN A 200 2.73 18.11 -9.20
CA GLN A 200 2.11 18.14 -10.52
C GLN A 200 2.96 18.98 -11.49
N GLY A 201 3.37 18.36 -12.60
CA GLY A 201 4.19 19.01 -13.62
C GLY A 201 5.68 18.77 -13.51
N ASP A 202 6.13 18.00 -12.51
CA ASP A 202 7.53 17.62 -12.37
C ASP A 202 7.92 16.51 -13.33
N VAL A 203 9.16 16.55 -13.80
CA VAL A 203 9.70 15.55 -14.73
C VAL A 203 10.17 14.32 -13.94
N LEU A 204 9.58 13.16 -14.21
CA LEU A 204 9.95 11.90 -13.58
C LEU A 204 11.06 11.18 -14.36
N VAL A 205 10.99 11.24 -15.69
CA VAL A 205 11.95 10.61 -16.59
C VAL A 205 12.20 11.54 -17.76
N GLY A 206 13.47 11.78 -18.08
CA GLY A 206 13.87 12.52 -19.26
C GLY A 206 14.01 11.59 -20.46
N LYS A 207 13.20 11.75 -21.50
CA LYS A 207 13.28 10.99 -22.75
C LYS A 207 13.43 11.95 -23.93
N VAL A 208 14.41 11.71 -24.78
CA VAL A 208 14.67 12.51 -25.97
C VAL A 208 14.52 11.65 -27.22
N THR A 209 13.75 12.16 -28.18
CA THR A 209 13.61 11.55 -29.51
C THR A 209 14.51 12.30 -30.50
N PRO A 210 15.42 11.65 -31.23
CA PRO A 210 16.25 12.33 -32.20
C PRO A 210 15.42 12.84 -33.37
N LYS A 211 15.28 14.17 -33.45
CA LYS A 211 14.65 14.97 -34.49
C LYS A 211 13.13 14.85 -34.65
N GLY A 212 12.49 15.90 -34.33
CA GLY A 212 11.15 16.33 -34.73
C GLY A 212 10.63 17.25 -33.64
N GLU A 213 10.31 18.47 -33.96
CA GLU A 213 9.43 19.30 -33.16
C GLU A 213 8.09 18.58 -33.02
N THR A 214 8.00 17.61 -32.18
CA THR A 214 6.74 17.04 -31.72
C THR A 214 6.35 17.77 -30.45
N GLU A 215 5.19 18.41 -30.48
CA GLU A 215 4.59 18.96 -29.27
C GLU A 215 4.51 17.83 -28.22
N LEU A 216 5.16 18.06 -27.06
CA LEU A 216 5.09 17.15 -25.91
C LEU A 216 3.62 17.02 -25.50
N THR A 217 3.12 15.81 -25.49
CA THR A 217 1.82 15.56 -24.88
C THR A 217 1.95 15.59 -23.36
N PRO A 218 0.91 15.99 -22.60
CA PRO A 218 0.97 16.05 -21.14
C PRO A 218 1.28 14.73 -20.43
N GLU A 219 1.35 13.63 -21.18
CA GLU A 219 1.65 12.28 -20.71
C GLU A 219 3.09 11.84 -21.06
N GLU A 220 3.80 12.61 -21.85
CA GLU A 220 5.21 12.45 -22.21
C GLU A 220 6.09 13.48 -21.52
#